data_8de7a7625e449897d01152dd4a2c5517
#
_entry.id   8de7a7625e449897d01152dd4a2c5517
#
_cell.length_a   1.000
_cell.length_b   1.000
_cell.length_c   1.000
_cell.angle_alpha   90.00
_cell.angle_beta   90.00
_cell.angle_gamma   90.00
#
_symmetry.space_group_name_H-M   'P 1'
#
loop_
_entity.id
_entity.type
_entity.pdbx_description
1 polymer ?
#
loop_
_entity_poly.entity_id
_entity_poly.type
_entity_poly.pdbx_seq_one_letter_code
_entity_poly.pdbx_strand_id
1 'polypeptide(L)'
;MATAPPAPGEGWALSDEVEHLIRWAAKVAEEEFTGADGVDSVYLGGSLLAGLGSPTSDIDVFVVRQGVTGDEVPAQVVSDSRRFDVESLPPGHLLKLARDVTAFPRAAYTNLEVVHLSESRYDAAVRLLYSRPVAEGDEYREAVAHLRENTVPLTRMIMAKWSTECINILEDALGALAGESYDDALFSSAELMQPAAQVFLAGCGDLYVKYKWILRKLRRSAGENFPYDGFCRLMGSWPDGVADKKRLVEDRIRLCQAMAVAGLTGGWDGPAASRWSTWDVRGPGLVRAPEWMPLRAADRIVLAKSIDSVYRLSEQGLTLWGLCDGREHSVVVDDMVRRLGDPGLRPDVERYLDRFLQMGLVRAGAGD
;
A
#
# COMPACT_ATOMS: atom_id res chain seq x y z
N MET A 1 8.46 20.81 -2.60
CA MET A 1 8.20 20.42 -1.20
C MET A 1 7.07 19.41 -1.21
N ALA A 2 7.33 18.15 -0.82
CA ALA A 2 6.24 17.19 -0.61
C ALA A 2 5.47 17.65 0.63
N THR A 3 4.18 17.97 0.47
CA THR A 3 3.31 18.26 1.60
C THR A 3 3.08 16.96 2.37
N ALA A 4 3.16 17.01 3.70
CA ALA A 4 2.78 15.86 4.51
C ALA A 4 1.37 15.39 4.09
N PRO A 5 1.10 14.07 4.06
CA PRO A 5 -0.23 13.59 3.79
C PRO A 5 -1.20 14.20 4.81
N PRO A 6 -2.41 14.61 4.39
CA PRO A 6 -3.41 15.08 5.32
C PRO A 6 -3.69 14.01 6.36
N ALA A 7 -4.15 14.41 7.54
CA ALA A 7 -4.62 13.44 8.53
C ALA A 7 -5.66 12.53 7.87
N PRO A 8 -5.71 11.23 8.23
CA PRO A 8 -6.65 10.30 7.64
C PRO A 8 -8.08 10.83 7.74
N GLY A 9 -8.72 11.04 6.59
CA GLY A 9 -10.06 11.66 6.50
C GLY A 9 -10.08 13.17 6.25
N GLU A 10 -8.93 13.86 6.29
CA GLU A 10 -8.77 15.19 5.71
C GLU A 10 -8.47 15.04 4.23
N GLY A 11 -9.22 15.72 3.36
CA GLY A 11 -9.03 15.66 1.91
C GLY A 11 -7.65 16.19 1.49
N TRP A 12 -7.10 15.65 0.41
CA TRP A 12 -5.90 16.22 -0.23
C TRP A 12 -6.18 17.63 -0.74
N ALA A 13 -5.17 18.49 -0.73
CA ALA A 13 -5.26 19.79 -1.39
C ALA A 13 -5.54 19.59 -2.89
N LEU A 14 -6.67 20.10 -3.35
CA LEU A 14 -7.12 20.01 -4.74
C LEU A 14 -6.75 21.30 -5.48
N SER A 15 -6.53 21.21 -6.80
CA SER A 15 -6.45 22.43 -7.61
C SER A 15 -7.82 23.11 -7.68
N ASP A 16 -7.83 24.43 -7.87
CA ASP A 16 -9.08 25.20 -8.01
C ASP A 16 -9.98 24.64 -9.11
N GLU A 17 -9.39 24.16 -10.22
CA GLU A 17 -10.12 23.54 -11.33
C GLU A 17 -10.82 22.23 -10.92
N VAL A 18 -10.12 21.35 -10.19
CA VAL A 18 -10.69 20.09 -9.66
C VAL A 18 -11.75 20.39 -8.61
N GLU A 19 -11.51 21.35 -7.72
CA GLU A 19 -12.50 21.75 -6.72
C GLU A 19 -13.76 22.34 -7.36
N HIS A 20 -13.60 23.13 -8.44
CA HIS A 20 -14.73 23.63 -9.21
C HIS A 20 -15.52 22.49 -9.88
N LEU A 21 -14.82 21.52 -10.47
CA LEU A 21 -15.43 20.34 -11.06
C LEU A 21 -16.22 19.53 -10.04
N ILE A 22 -15.68 19.30 -8.85
CA ILE A 22 -16.36 18.57 -7.78
C ILE A 22 -17.62 19.30 -7.30
N ARG A 23 -17.58 20.64 -7.16
CA ARG A 23 -18.76 21.43 -6.78
C ARG A 23 -19.85 21.35 -7.85
N TRP A 24 -19.46 21.46 -9.14
CA TRP A 24 -20.39 21.29 -10.25
C TRP A 24 -20.99 19.88 -10.25
N ALA A 25 -20.17 18.85 -10.12
CA ALA A 25 -20.61 17.46 -10.08
C ALA A 25 -21.57 17.18 -8.92
N ALA A 26 -21.30 17.78 -7.74
CA ALA A 26 -22.21 17.66 -6.60
C ALA A 26 -23.59 18.25 -6.90
N LYS A 27 -23.63 19.41 -7.56
CA LYS A 27 -24.90 20.03 -7.97
C LYS A 27 -25.68 19.17 -8.95
N VAL A 28 -25.01 18.62 -9.98
CA VAL A 28 -25.65 17.70 -10.95
C VAL A 28 -26.16 16.45 -10.24
N ALA A 29 -25.34 15.87 -9.34
CA ALA A 29 -25.75 14.67 -8.60
C ALA A 29 -26.92 14.95 -7.64
N GLU A 30 -27.02 16.14 -7.06
CA GLU A 30 -28.15 16.58 -6.26
C GLU A 30 -29.43 16.64 -7.09
N GLU A 31 -29.39 17.30 -8.26
CA GLU A 31 -30.54 17.46 -9.16
C GLU A 31 -31.04 16.13 -9.71
N GLU A 32 -30.12 15.22 -10.08
CA GLU A 32 -30.47 13.97 -10.79
C GLU A 32 -30.80 12.79 -9.85
N PHE A 33 -30.18 12.69 -8.68
CA PHE A 33 -30.23 11.45 -7.88
C PHE A 33 -30.90 11.60 -6.51
N THR A 34 -31.09 12.80 -5.95
CA THR A 34 -31.66 12.93 -4.61
C THR A 34 -33.18 12.94 -4.58
N GLY A 35 -33.84 13.26 -5.70
CA GLY A 35 -35.29 13.37 -5.81
C GLY A 35 -36.04 12.03 -5.96
N ALA A 36 -35.34 10.90 -6.08
CA ALA A 36 -35.96 9.60 -6.25
C ALA A 36 -36.46 9.03 -4.91
N ASP A 37 -37.62 8.36 -4.95
CA ASP A 37 -38.18 7.72 -3.76
C ASP A 37 -37.20 6.66 -3.19
N GLY A 38 -37.07 6.65 -1.86
CA GLY A 38 -36.25 5.66 -1.14
C GLY A 38 -34.73 5.91 -1.17
N VAL A 39 -34.26 7.04 -1.68
CA VAL A 39 -32.83 7.45 -1.58
C VAL A 39 -32.55 7.92 -0.15
N ASP A 40 -31.52 7.30 0.48
CA ASP A 40 -31.02 7.68 1.81
C ASP A 40 -29.83 8.61 1.70
N SER A 41 -28.85 8.29 0.86
CA SER A 41 -27.63 9.06 0.73
C SER A 41 -27.16 9.11 -0.73
N VAL A 42 -26.53 10.24 -1.11
CA VAL A 42 -25.79 10.42 -2.36
C VAL A 42 -24.43 11.01 -2.03
N TYR A 43 -23.35 10.43 -2.54
CA TYR A 43 -22.00 10.96 -2.34
C TYR A 43 -21.12 10.78 -3.56
N LEU A 44 -20.15 11.68 -3.70
CA LEU A 44 -19.08 11.58 -4.70
C LEU A 44 -17.87 10.85 -4.09
N GLY A 45 -17.21 10.01 -4.88
CA GLY A 45 -16.00 9.30 -4.48
C GLY A 45 -14.93 9.32 -5.56
N GLY A 46 -14.01 8.37 -5.48
CA GLY A 46 -13.03 8.10 -6.54
C GLY A 46 -11.80 8.99 -6.56
N SER A 47 -11.08 8.96 -7.70
CA SER A 47 -9.75 9.55 -7.82
C SER A 47 -9.72 11.08 -7.73
N LEU A 48 -10.80 11.75 -8.13
CA LEU A 48 -10.92 13.20 -7.99
C LEU A 48 -10.84 13.61 -6.53
N LEU A 49 -11.64 12.98 -5.67
CA LEU A 49 -11.72 13.27 -4.23
C LEU A 49 -10.44 12.86 -3.49
N ALA A 50 -9.73 11.85 -4.00
CA ALA A 50 -8.42 11.44 -3.51
C ALA A 50 -7.27 12.37 -3.97
N GLY A 51 -7.54 13.47 -4.66
CA GLY A 51 -6.53 14.41 -5.16
C GLY A 51 -5.61 13.81 -6.26
N LEU A 52 -6.06 12.77 -6.93
CA LEU A 52 -5.30 12.05 -7.97
C LEU A 52 -5.90 12.24 -9.37
N GLY A 53 -7.18 12.56 -9.45
CA GLY A 53 -7.87 12.77 -10.70
C GLY A 53 -7.38 14.00 -11.47
N SER A 54 -7.80 14.08 -12.73
CA SER A 54 -7.61 15.23 -13.60
C SER A 54 -8.97 15.81 -13.99
N PRO A 55 -9.03 17.00 -14.59
CA PRO A 55 -10.30 17.55 -15.08
C PRO A 55 -11.03 16.67 -16.10
N THR A 56 -10.36 15.67 -16.69
CA THR A 56 -10.95 14.71 -17.63
C THR A 56 -11.30 13.37 -17.00
N SER A 57 -11.08 13.20 -15.67
CA SER A 57 -11.43 11.97 -14.96
C SER A 57 -12.94 11.80 -14.86
N ASP A 58 -13.39 10.55 -14.84
CA ASP A 58 -14.77 10.18 -14.58
C ASP A 58 -15.18 10.63 -13.16
N ILE A 59 -16.47 10.86 -12.98
CA ILE A 59 -17.05 11.25 -11.71
C ILE A 59 -17.76 10.03 -11.14
N ASP A 60 -17.24 9.49 -10.05
CA ASP A 60 -17.84 8.35 -9.36
C ASP A 60 -18.94 8.86 -8.40
N VAL A 61 -20.19 8.44 -8.62
CA VAL A 61 -21.38 8.76 -7.79
C VAL A 61 -21.91 7.50 -7.16
N PHE A 62 -22.17 7.56 -5.88
CA PHE A 62 -22.74 6.45 -5.12
C PHE A 62 -24.08 6.86 -4.55
N VAL A 63 -25.10 6.01 -4.76
CA VAL A 63 -26.48 6.26 -4.33
C VAL A 63 -26.93 5.12 -3.42
N VAL A 64 -27.16 5.39 -2.15
CA VAL A 64 -27.74 4.44 -1.21
C VAL A 64 -29.25 4.56 -1.28
N ARG A 65 -29.94 3.49 -1.69
CA ARG A 65 -31.39 3.52 -1.88
C ARG A 65 -32.07 2.17 -1.63
N GLN A 66 -33.35 2.22 -1.32
CA GLN A 66 -34.20 1.04 -1.16
C GLN A 66 -34.37 0.29 -2.50
N GLY A 67 -34.63 -1.02 -2.42
CA GLY A 67 -34.94 -1.84 -3.59
C GLY A 67 -33.75 -2.31 -4.40
N VAL A 68 -32.51 -1.96 -3.99
CA VAL A 68 -31.27 -2.43 -4.60
C VAL A 68 -30.88 -3.80 -4.03
N THR A 69 -30.51 -4.74 -4.89
CA THR A 69 -30.13 -6.11 -4.48
C THR A 69 -28.62 -6.31 -4.31
N GLY A 70 -27.79 -5.33 -4.69
CA GLY A 70 -26.33 -5.39 -4.58
C GLY A 70 -25.63 -6.01 -5.81
N ASP A 71 -26.38 -6.58 -6.76
CA ASP A 71 -25.84 -7.15 -8.02
C ASP A 71 -26.05 -6.22 -9.22
N GLU A 72 -26.44 -4.98 -8.98
CA GLU A 72 -26.68 -4.01 -10.05
C GLU A 72 -25.37 -3.60 -10.70
N VAL A 73 -25.33 -3.62 -12.03
CA VAL A 73 -24.21 -3.11 -12.81
C VAL A 73 -24.19 -1.57 -12.71
N PRO A 74 -23.04 -0.95 -12.43
CA PRO A 74 -22.92 0.51 -12.41
C PRO A 74 -23.47 1.12 -13.70
N ALA A 75 -24.29 2.13 -13.59
CA ALA A 75 -24.82 2.87 -14.73
C ALA A 75 -23.86 3.99 -15.14
N GLN A 76 -23.73 4.24 -16.44
CA GLN A 76 -23.02 5.41 -16.95
C GLN A 76 -24.03 6.47 -17.41
N VAL A 77 -23.94 7.64 -16.85
CA VAL A 77 -24.77 8.79 -17.20
C VAL A 77 -23.88 9.88 -17.79
N VAL A 78 -24.30 10.51 -18.87
CA VAL A 78 -23.60 11.62 -19.48
C VAL A 78 -24.40 12.90 -19.26
N SER A 79 -23.82 13.86 -18.57
CA SER A 79 -24.37 15.22 -18.40
C SER A 79 -23.31 16.25 -18.77
N ASP A 80 -23.69 17.26 -19.54
CA ASP A 80 -22.80 18.33 -20.04
C ASP A 80 -21.47 17.82 -20.62
N SER A 81 -21.53 16.74 -21.44
CA SER A 81 -20.37 16.06 -22.02
C SER A 81 -19.41 15.42 -20.99
N ARG A 82 -19.84 15.24 -19.76
CA ARG A 82 -19.10 14.56 -18.69
C ARG A 82 -19.75 13.22 -18.37
N ARG A 83 -18.90 12.25 -18.04
CA ARG A 83 -19.33 10.91 -17.67
C ARG A 83 -19.38 10.77 -16.15
N PHE A 84 -20.54 10.33 -15.67
CA PHE A 84 -20.78 9.91 -14.31
C PHE A 84 -20.88 8.38 -14.28
N ASP A 85 -20.07 7.74 -13.47
CA ASP A 85 -20.18 6.32 -13.16
C ASP A 85 -21.00 6.22 -11.86
N VAL A 86 -22.26 5.75 -11.99
CA VAL A 86 -23.25 5.73 -10.88
C VAL A 86 -23.40 4.31 -10.36
N GLU A 87 -23.09 4.12 -9.10
CA GLU A 87 -23.25 2.84 -8.38
C GLU A 87 -24.37 2.95 -7.35
N SER A 88 -25.36 2.05 -7.45
CA SER A 88 -26.45 1.95 -6.47
C SER A 88 -26.11 0.93 -5.39
N LEU A 89 -26.30 1.31 -4.13
CA LEU A 89 -25.98 0.49 -2.97
C LEU A 89 -27.21 0.25 -2.11
N PRO A 90 -27.41 -0.96 -1.56
CA PRO A 90 -28.51 -1.23 -0.64
C PRO A 90 -28.27 -0.58 0.73
N PRO A 91 -29.34 -0.26 1.48
CA PRO A 91 -29.23 0.18 2.86
C PRO A 91 -28.49 -0.85 3.74
N GLY A 92 -27.73 -0.37 4.70
CA GLY A 92 -26.88 -1.21 5.56
C GLY A 92 -25.53 -1.58 4.95
N HIS A 93 -25.31 -1.28 3.67
CA HIS A 93 -24.06 -1.65 2.96
C HIS A 93 -22.84 -0.88 3.47
N LEU A 94 -22.97 0.43 3.62
CA LEU A 94 -21.82 1.29 3.99
C LEU A 94 -21.31 0.98 5.39
N LEU A 95 -22.22 0.85 6.35
CA LEU A 95 -21.87 0.55 7.72
C LEU A 95 -21.29 -0.86 7.87
N LYS A 96 -21.86 -1.83 7.16
CA LYS A 96 -21.32 -3.19 7.09
C LYS A 96 -19.92 -3.20 6.50
N LEU A 97 -19.70 -2.52 5.38
CA LEU A 97 -18.40 -2.38 4.73
C LEU A 97 -17.37 -1.77 5.69
N ALA A 98 -17.69 -0.64 6.32
CA ALA A 98 -16.81 0.06 7.24
C ALA A 98 -16.38 -0.84 8.42
N ARG A 99 -17.33 -1.55 9.03
CA ARG A 99 -17.07 -2.49 10.13
C ARG A 99 -16.25 -3.71 9.69
N ASP A 100 -16.56 -4.28 8.54
CA ASP A 100 -15.85 -5.45 8.03
C ASP A 100 -14.35 -5.15 7.78
N VAL A 101 -14.03 -4.01 7.14
CA VAL A 101 -12.64 -3.67 6.81
C VAL A 101 -11.82 -3.22 8.02
N THR A 102 -12.46 -2.66 9.04
CA THR A 102 -11.78 -2.21 10.26
C THR A 102 -11.72 -3.28 11.36
N ALA A 103 -12.51 -4.34 11.24
CA ALA A 103 -12.42 -5.49 12.14
C ALA A 103 -11.13 -6.31 11.96
N PHE A 104 -10.41 -6.08 10.88
CA PHE A 104 -9.12 -6.70 10.60
C PHE A 104 -7.95 -5.86 11.18
N PRO A 105 -6.86 -6.47 11.66
CA PRO A 105 -6.64 -7.90 11.91
C PRO A 105 -7.01 -8.28 13.35
N ARG A 106 -7.91 -9.23 13.52
CA ARG A 106 -8.17 -9.80 14.85
C ARG A 106 -7.08 -10.80 15.20
N ALA A 107 -6.71 -10.86 16.47
CA ALA A 107 -5.70 -11.75 17.05
C ALA A 107 -5.96 -13.28 16.87
N ALA A 108 -7.06 -13.65 16.22
CA ALA A 108 -7.54 -15.02 16.09
C ALA A 108 -6.90 -15.84 14.96
N TYR A 109 -6.08 -15.23 14.10
CA TYR A 109 -5.42 -15.99 13.04
C TYR A 109 -4.19 -16.70 13.57
N THR A 110 -4.34 -18.00 13.85
CA THR A 110 -3.27 -18.87 14.31
C THR A 110 -2.28 -19.23 13.21
N ASN A 111 -2.71 -19.11 11.93
CA ASN A 111 -1.92 -19.33 10.74
C ASN A 111 -1.76 -18.00 9.99
N LEU A 112 -0.87 -17.97 9.00
CA LEU A 112 -0.73 -16.86 8.03
C LEU A 112 -1.97 -16.77 7.08
N GLU A 113 -3.12 -17.23 7.51
CA GLU A 113 -4.37 -17.06 6.78
C GLU A 113 -4.61 -15.57 6.60
N VAL A 114 -4.27 -15.12 5.42
CA VAL A 114 -4.50 -13.76 4.98
C VAL A 114 -5.99 -13.63 4.77
N VAL A 115 -6.58 -12.68 5.45
CA VAL A 115 -7.99 -12.38 5.27
C VAL A 115 -8.25 -12.04 3.82
N HIS A 116 -9.06 -12.85 3.20
CA HIS A 116 -9.55 -12.66 1.85
C HIS A 116 -10.63 -11.57 1.82
N LEU A 117 -10.26 -10.32 2.09
CA LEU A 117 -11.08 -9.21 1.66
C LEU A 117 -10.77 -8.98 0.17
N SER A 118 -11.83 -9.01 -0.65
CA SER A 118 -11.68 -8.71 -2.07
C SER A 118 -11.15 -7.28 -2.25
N GLU A 119 -10.37 -7.04 -3.30
CA GLU A 119 -9.85 -5.71 -3.63
C GLU A 119 -10.98 -4.68 -3.71
N SER A 120 -12.15 -5.06 -4.25
CA SER A 120 -13.32 -4.20 -4.33
C SER A 120 -13.79 -3.67 -2.98
N ARG A 121 -13.70 -4.46 -1.90
CA ARG A 121 -14.20 -4.04 -0.58
C ARG A 121 -13.33 -2.97 0.07
N TYR A 122 -12.02 -3.12 0.08
CA TYR A 122 -11.18 -2.06 0.66
C TYR A 122 -11.06 -0.85 -0.27
N ASP A 123 -11.15 -1.03 -1.60
CA ASP A 123 -11.27 0.10 -2.54
C ASP A 123 -12.54 0.90 -2.26
N ALA A 124 -13.69 0.24 -2.10
CA ALA A 124 -14.95 0.90 -1.74
C ALA A 124 -14.85 1.63 -0.39
N ALA A 125 -14.23 1.01 0.63
CA ALA A 125 -14.04 1.66 1.93
C ALA A 125 -13.14 2.90 1.85
N VAL A 126 -12.06 2.83 1.06
CA VAL A 126 -11.17 3.98 0.86
C VAL A 126 -11.85 5.08 0.04
N ARG A 127 -12.66 4.73 -0.97
CA ARG A 127 -13.48 5.71 -1.69
C ARG A 127 -14.50 6.40 -0.77
N LEU A 128 -15.12 5.65 0.13
CA LEU A 128 -16.02 6.19 1.15
C LEU A 128 -15.28 7.10 2.14
N LEU A 129 -14.09 6.70 2.60
CA LEU A 129 -13.26 7.51 3.51
C LEU A 129 -12.92 8.90 2.93
N TYR A 130 -12.62 8.97 1.63
CA TYR A 130 -12.29 10.22 0.92
C TYR A 130 -13.50 10.85 0.23
N SER A 131 -14.71 10.36 0.47
CA SER A 131 -15.91 10.84 -0.21
C SER A 131 -16.35 12.22 0.25
N ARG A 132 -17.16 12.87 -0.60
CA ARG A 132 -17.87 14.12 -0.30
C ARG A 132 -19.38 13.86 -0.42
N PRO A 133 -20.16 14.09 0.64
CA PRO A 133 -21.62 13.93 0.56
C PRO A 133 -22.24 14.98 -0.35
N VAL A 134 -23.33 14.57 -1.03
CA VAL A 134 -24.27 15.41 -1.76
C VAL A 134 -25.59 15.47 -0.99
N ALA A 135 -26.12 14.29 -0.63
CA ALA A 135 -27.20 14.14 0.35
C ALA A 135 -26.75 13.17 1.44
N GLU A 136 -26.76 13.62 2.69
CA GLU A 136 -26.13 12.92 3.81
C GLU A 136 -27.18 12.25 4.70
N GLY A 137 -27.35 10.93 4.56
CA GLY A 137 -28.14 10.11 5.46
C GLY A 137 -27.38 9.65 6.70
N ASP A 138 -28.09 9.06 7.65
CA ASP A 138 -27.51 8.61 8.92
C ASP A 138 -26.48 7.50 8.72
N GLU A 139 -26.75 6.54 7.85
CA GLU A 139 -25.84 5.43 7.56
C GLU A 139 -24.51 5.92 6.99
N TYR A 140 -24.54 6.84 6.02
CA TYR A 140 -23.33 7.42 5.43
C TYR A 140 -22.50 8.11 6.52
N ARG A 141 -23.13 8.94 7.33
CA ARG A 141 -22.45 9.70 8.41
C ARG A 141 -21.80 8.79 9.42
N GLU A 142 -22.51 7.75 9.88
CA GLU A 142 -21.98 6.75 10.83
C GLU A 142 -20.81 5.97 10.21
N ALA A 143 -20.94 5.49 8.95
CA ALA A 143 -19.92 4.72 8.27
C ALA A 143 -18.63 5.53 8.05
N VAL A 144 -18.73 6.79 7.60
CA VAL A 144 -17.55 7.68 7.41
C VAL A 144 -16.89 8.01 8.74
N ALA A 145 -17.67 8.31 9.79
CA ALA A 145 -17.14 8.54 11.14
C ALA A 145 -16.38 7.30 11.64
N HIS A 146 -16.97 6.09 11.49
CA HIS A 146 -16.33 4.85 11.87
C HIS A 146 -14.99 4.62 11.14
N LEU A 147 -14.93 4.85 9.82
CA LEU A 147 -13.68 4.71 9.05
C LEU A 147 -12.61 5.71 9.50
N ARG A 148 -12.99 6.96 9.78
CA ARG A 148 -12.07 8.01 10.26
C ARG A 148 -11.48 7.67 11.63
N GLU A 149 -12.28 7.16 12.54
CA GLU A 149 -11.83 6.72 13.87
C GLU A 149 -10.97 5.46 13.82
N ASN A 150 -11.12 4.64 12.77
CA ASN A 150 -10.47 3.35 12.61
C ASN A 150 -9.50 3.29 11.41
N THR A 151 -8.84 4.40 11.10
CA THR A 151 -7.87 4.46 9.99
C THR A 151 -6.65 3.56 10.19
N VAL A 152 -6.17 3.40 11.42
CA VAL A 152 -5.04 2.50 11.74
C VAL A 152 -5.37 1.04 11.42
N PRO A 153 -6.49 0.45 11.89
CA PRO A 153 -6.94 -0.87 11.45
C PRO A 153 -7.07 -1.01 9.93
N LEU A 154 -7.65 -0.01 9.25
CA LEU A 154 -7.77 -0.01 7.78
C LEU A 154 -6.38 -0.02 7.11
N THR A 155 -5.46 0.83 7.56
CA THR A 155 -4.08 0.88 7.08
C THR A 155 -3.37 -0.47 7.24
N ARG A 156 -3.48 -1.08 8.42
CA ARG A 156 -2.89 -2.40 8.70
C ARG A 156 -3.46 -3.49 7.79
N MET A 157 -4.75 -3.47 7.53
CA MET A 157 -5.40 -4.39 6.60
C MET A 157 -4.83 -4.24 5.18
N ILE A 158 -4.73 -3.01 4.68
CA ILE A 158 -4.14 -2.71 3.36
C ILE A 158 -2.70 -3.21 3.29
N MET A 159 -1.88 -2.90 4.29
CA MET A 159 -0.49 -3.36 4.32
C MET A 159 -0.37 -4.89 4.36
N ALA A 160 -1.17 -5.57 5.17
CA ALA A 160 -1.16 -7.03 5.27
C ALA A 160 -1.57 -7.68 3.93
N LYS A 161 -2.64 -7.19 3.29
CA LYS A 161 -3.10 -7.67 1.98
C LYS A 161 -2.01 -7.53 0.92
N TRP A 162 -1.43 -6.35 0.80
CA TRP A 162 -0.41 -6.10 -0.23
C TRP A 162 0.93 -6.78 0.08
N SER A 163 1.29 -6.98 1.34
CA SER A 163 2.46 -7.78 1.71
C SER A 163 2.31 -9.24 1.29
N THR A 164 1.10 -9.80 1.39
CA THR A 164 0.83 -11.16 0.90
C THR A 164 0.95 -11.24 -0.62
N GLU A 165 0.42 -10.25 -1.32
CA GLU A 165 0.58 -10.17 -2.77
C GLU A 165 2.05 -10.08 -3.20
N CYS A 166 2.87 -9.35 -2.41
CA CYS A 166 4.32 -9.34 -2.63
C CYS A 166 4.95 -10.73 -2.52
N ILE A 167 4.50 -11.57 -1.57
CA ILE A 167 5.03 -12.93 -1.42
C ILE A 167 4.68 -13.79 -2.64
N ASN A 168 3.43 -13.76 -3.08
CA ASN A 168 2.95 -14.53 -4.23
C ASN A 168 3.74 -14.17 -5.51
N ILE A 169 3.84 -12.89 -5.83
CA ILE A 169 4.55 -12.43 -7.04
C ILE A 169 6.07 -12.68 -6.92
N LEU A 170 6.63 -12.59 -5.70
CA LEU A 170 8.04 -12.93 -5.48
C LEU A 170 8.32 -14.41 -5.78
N GLU A 171 7.45 -15.34 -5.37
CA GLU A 171 7.57 -16.76 -5.69
C GLU A 171 7.58 -16.97 -7.20
N ASP A 172 6.71 -16.30 -7.97
CA ASP A 172 6.67 -16.36 -9.43
C ASP A 172 7.99 -15.84 -10.05
N ALA A 173 8.47 -14.68 -9.59
CA ALA A 173 9.72 -14.10 -10.11
C ALA A 173 10.94 -15.02 -9.85
N LEU A 174 11.04 -15.60 -8.66
CA LEU A 174 12.13 -16.51 -8.29
C LEU A 174 12.00 -17.85 -8.99
N GLY A 175 10.79 -18.37 -9.17
CA GLY A 175 10.50 -19.58 -9.93
C GLY A 175 10.92 -19.43 -11.39
N ALA A 176 10.59 -18.30 -12.01
CA ALA A 176 11.01 -17.96 -13.36
C ALA A 176 12.55 -17.86 -13.49
N LEU A 177 13.23 -17.22 -12.51
CA LEU A 177 14.69 -17.18 -12.47
C LEU A 177 15.32 -18.57 -12.37
N ALA A 178 14.78 -19.43 -11.51
CA ALA A 178 15.26 -20.80 -11.34
C ALA A 178 15.03 -21.67 -12.58
N GLY A 179 13.94 -21.41 -13.32
CA GLY A 179 13.61 -22.04 -14.59
C GLY A 179 14.29 -21.41 -15.81
N GLU A 180 15.20 -20.44 -15.61
CA GLU A 180 15.91 -19.70 -16.67
C GLU A 180 14.97 -18.91 -17.63
N SER A 181 13.73 -18.65 -17.22
CA SER A 181 12.76 -17.81 -17.93
C SER A 181 12.93 -16.34 -17.57
N TYR A 182 14.00 -15.72 -18.06
CA TYR A 182 14.43 -14.38 -17.59
C TYR A 182 13.45 -13.26 -17.95
N ASP A 183 12.70 -13.39 -19.04
CA ASP A 183 11.70 -12.40 -19.44
C ASP A 183 10.47 -12.46 -18.52
N ASP A 184 10.04 -13.66 -18.13
CA ASP A 184 8.96 -13.83 -17.14
C ASP A 184 9.41 -13.34 -15.76
N ALA A 185 10.67 -13.59 -15.38
CA ALA A 185 11.23 -13.06 -14.14
C ALA A 185 11.27 -11.53 -14.12
N LEU A 186 11.64 -10.90 -15.26
CA LEU A 186 11.59 -9.44 -15.41
C LEU A 186 10.16 -8.93 -15.26
N PHE A 187 9.19 -9.58 -15.91
CA PHE A 187 7.79 -9.19 -15.84
C PHE A 187 7.27 -9.28 -14.40
N SER A 188 7.39 -10.44 -13.75
CA SER A 188 6.93 -10.63 -12.37
C SER A 188 7.62 -9.69 -11.37
N SER A 189 8.94 -9.44 -11.54
CA SER A 189 9.64 -8.48 -10.67
C SER A 189 9.18 -7.03 -10.87
N ALA A 190 8.73 -6.65 -12.07
CA ALA A 190 8.12 -5.35 -12.32
C ALA A 190 6.72 -5.25 -11.68
N GLU A 191 5.93 -6.32 -11.77
CA GLU A 191 4.64 -6.41 -11.08
C GLU A 191 4.80 -6.31 -9.56
N LEU A 192 5.80 -6.96 -8.97
CA LEU A 192 6.11 -6.91 -7.53
C LEU A 192 6.29 -5.48 -7.01
N MET A 193 6.80 -4.56 -7.83
CA MET A 193 7.00 -3.18 -7.42
C MET A 193 5.69 -2.46 -7.08
N GLN A 194 4.56 -2.90 -7.64
CA GLN A 194 3.26 -2.29 -7.42
C GLN A 194 2.69 -2.56 -6.02
N PRO A 195 2.52 -3.82 -5.57
CA PRO A 195 2.06 -4.11 -4.22
C PRO A 195 3.04 -3.64 -3.15
N ALA A 196 4.36 -3.72 -3.39
CA ALA A 196 5.35 -3.19 -2.44
C ALA A 196 5.22 -1.67 -2.25
N ALA A 197 4.97 -0.92 -3.35
CA ALA A 197 4.68 0.49 -3.26
C ALA A 197 3.36 0.77 -2.51
N GLN A 198 2.34 -0.08 -2.63
CA GLN A 198 1.10 0.08 -1.86
C GLN A 198 1.32 -0.14 -0.37
N VAL A 199 2.13 -1.14 0.05
CA VAL A 199 2.51 -1.33 1.46
C VAL A 199 3.18 -0.07 2.01
N PHE A 200 4.16 0.46 1.28
CA PHE A 200 4.87 1.67 1.68
C PHE A 200 3.96 2.90 1.75
N LEU A 201 3.16 3.13 0.71
CA LEU A 201 2.24 4.27 0.61
C LEU A 201 1.15 4.23 1.69
N ALA A 202 0.62 3.05 2.00
CA ALA A 202 -0.30 2.89 3.13
C ALA A 202 0.37 3.29 4.44
N GLY A 203 1.63 2.87 4.65
CA GLY A 203 2.45 3.30 5.78
C GLY A 203 2.80 4.79 5.79
N CYS A 204 2.69 5.49 4.66
CA CYS A 204 2.77 6.95 4.57
C CYS A 204 1.41 7.65 4.80
N GLY A 205 0.32 6.90 4.97
CA GLY A 205 -1.04 7.43 5.11
C GLY A 205 -1.78 7.66 3.80
N ASP A 206 -1.21 7.28 2.66
CA ASP A 206 -1.85 7.36 1.34
C ASP A 206 -2.56 6.03 1.02
N LEU A 207 -3.81 5.92 1.46
CA LEU A 207 -4.58 4.69 1.42
C LEU A 207 -5.23 4.39 0.07
N TYR A 208 -5.18 5.30 -0.91
CA TYR A 208 -5.82 5.08 -2.21
C TYR A 208 -5.11 3.97 -2.99
N VAL A 209 -5.81 2.89 -3.38
CA VAL A 209 -5.19 1.61 -3.79
C VAL A 209 -5.06 1.37 -5.29
N LYS A 210 -5.46 2.29 -6.15
CA LYS A 210 -5.40 2.08 -7.61
C LYS A 210 -3.98 2.21 -8.17
N TYR A 211 -3.51 1.18 -8.88
CA TYR A 211 -2.16 1.09 -9.46
C TYR A 211 -1.83 2.22 -10.44
N LYS A 212 -2.79 2.65 -11.25
CA LYS A 212 -2.59 3.74 -12.23
C LYS A 212 -2.08 5.05 -11.60
N TRP A 213 -2.22 5.21 -10.28
CA TRP A 213 -1.83 6.41 -9.56
C TRP A 213 -0.54 6.28 -8.75
N ILE A 214 0.14 5.13 -8.77
CA ILE A 214 1.33 4.86 -7.93
C ILE A 214 2.38 5.97 -8.06
N LEU A 215 2.73 6.39 -9.26
CA LEU A 215 3.76 7.40 -9.45
C LEU A 215 3.37 8.76 -8.86
N ARG A 216 2.10 9.17 -9.00
CA ARG A 216 1.60 10.40 -8.37
C ARG A 216 1.60 10.30 -6.85
N LYS A 217 1.16 9.16 -6.32
CA LYS A 217 1.15 8.88 -4.88
C LYS A 217 2.55 8.88 -4.28
N LEU A 218 3.52 8.20 -4.90
CA LEU A 218 4.92 8.22 -4.46
C LEU A 218 5.48 9.64 -4.46
N ARG A 219 5.23 10.43 -5.50
CA ARG A 219 5.72 11.81 -5.59
C ARG A 219 5.16 12.71 -4.48
N ARG A 220 3.90 12.50 -4.07
CA ARG A 220 3.25 13.34 -3.03
C ARG A 220 3.49 12.88 -1.60
N SER A 221 3.65 11.53 -1.38
CA SER A 221 3.55 10.95 -0.03
C SER A 221 4.82 10.26 0.45
N ALA A 222 5.74 9.88 -0.45
CA ALA A 222 6.90 9.07 -0.10
C ALA A 222 8.00 9.80 0.70
N GLY A 223 7.96 11.14 0.72
CA GLY A 223 8.99 11.96 1.35
C GLY A 223 10.23 12.18 0.46
N GLU A 224 11.07 13.13 0.86
CA GLU A 224 12.23 13.58 0.07
C GLU A 224 13.34 12.51 -0.02
N ASN A 225 13.44 11.62 0.96
CA ASN A 225 14.45 10.55 0.97
C ASN A 225 14.11 9.37 0.07
N PHE A 226 12.88 9.27 -0.45
CA PHE A 226 12.50 8.18 -1.33
C PHE A 226 13.19 8.31 -2.70
N PRO A 227 13.81 7.22 -3.22
CA PRO A 227 14.54 7.26 -4.49
C PRO A 227 13.59 7.21 -5.69
N TYR A 228 12.76 8.23 -5.87
CA TYR A 228 11.69 8.27 -6.88
C TYR A 228 12.20 7.99 -8.29
N ASP A 229 13.31 8.64 -8.71
CA ASP A 229 13.88 8.43 -10.05
C ASP A 229 14.45 7.01 -10.20
N GLY A 230 15.01 6.46 -9.10
CA GLY A 230 15.44 5.07 -9.02
C GLY A 230 14.27 4.10 -9.23
N PHE A 231 13.16 4.34 -8.54
CA PHE A 231 11.92 3.56 -8.70
C PHE A 231 11.41 3.60 -10.14
N CYS A 232 11.30 4.79 -10.75
CA CYS A 232 10.86 4.95 -12.14
C CYS A 232 11.78 4.23 -13.12
N ARG A 233 13.10 4.33 -12.92
CA ARG A 233 14.09 3.65 -13.76
C ARG A 233 13.99 2.14 -13.63
N LEU A 234 13.90 1.59 -12.42
CA LEU A 234 13.73 0.15 -12.20
C LEU A 234 12.44 -0.37 -12.82
N MET A 235 11.34 0.36 -12.66
CA MET A 235 10.05 -0.05 -13.23
C MET A 235 10.05 -0.06 -14.76
N GLY A 236 10.71 0.92 -15.41
CA GLY A 236 10.70 1.09 -16.87
C GLY A 236 11.85 0.39 -17.63
N SER A 237 12.79 -0.26 -16.95
CA SER A 237 13.96 -0.88 -17.61
C SER A 237 13.67 -2.32 -18.07
N TRP A 238 14.14 -2.65 -19.30
CA TRP A 238 14.00 -3.96 -19.92
C TRP A 238 15.28 -4.29 -20.73
N PRO A 239 16.33 -4.76 -20.08
CA PRO A 239 17.61 -5.08 -20.73
C PRO A 239 17.52 -6.37 -21.56
N ASP A 240 18.38 -6.50 -22.58
CA ASP A 240 18.41 -7.68 -23.44
C ASP A 240 19.33 -8.79 -22.87
N GLY A 241 20.43 -8.42 -22.19
CA GLY A 241 21.43 -9.36 -21.69
C GLY A 241 20.96 -10.15 -20.46
N VAL A 242 21.21 -11.47 -20.41
CA VAL A 242 20.81 -12.36 -19.32
C VAL A 242 21.37 -11.87 -17.96
N ALA A 243 22.64 -11.48 -17.91
CA ALA A 243 23.26 -10.99 -16.67
C ALA A 243 22.57 -9.71 -16.17
N ASP A 244 22.25 -8.80 -17.08
CA ASP A 244 21.58 -7.54 -16.75
C ASP A 244 20.11 -7.78 -16.33
N LYS A 245 19.43 -8.75 -16.94
CA LYS A 245 18.10 -9.19 -16.55
C LYS A 245 18.09 -9.70 -15.10
N LYS A 246 19.00 -10.61 -14.75
CA LYS A 246 19.15 -11.14 -13.40
C LYS A 246 19.41 -10.03 -12.38
N ARG A 247 20.36 -9.12 -12.69
CA ARG A 247 20.69 -7.99 -11.83
C ARG A 247 19.47 -7.07 -11.62
N LEU A 248 18.73 -6.76 -12.67
CA LEU A 248 17.55 -5.91 -12.58
C LEU A 248 16.44 -6.53 -11.73
N VAL A 249 16.21 -7.86 -11.88
CA VAL A 249 15.24 -8.59 -11.02
C VAL A 249 15.64 -8.47 -9.55
N GLU A 250 16.92 -8.70 -9.22
CA GLU A 250 17.42 -8.56 -7.85
C GLU A 250 17.29 -7.13 -7.31
N ASP A 251 17.63 -6.11 -8.11
CA ASP A 251 17.52 -4.70 -7.72
C ASP A 251 16.05 -4.32 -7.43
N ARG A 252 15.11 -4.80 -8.25
CA ARG A 252 13.66 -4.61 -8.01
C ARG A 252 13.21 -5.28 -6.72
N ILE A 253 13.59 -6.53 -6.49
CA ILE A 253 13.24 -7.26 -5.26
C ILE A 253 13.78 -6.51 -4.04
N ARG A 254 15.04 -6.07 -4.04
CA ARG A 254 15.65 -5.33 -2.92
C ARG A 254 14.91 -4.04 -2.60
N LEU A 255 14.53 -3.27 -3.64
CA LEU A 255 13.73 -2.05 -3.43
C LEU A 255 12.34 -2.39 -2.88
N CYS A 256 11.69 -3.45 -3.38
CA CYS A 256 10.40 -3.92 -2.87
C CYS A 256 10.48 -4.33 -1.39
N GLN A 257 11.53 -5.06 -1.00
CA GLN A 257 11.79 -5.40 0.39
C GLN A 257 11.96 -4.15 1.27
N ALA A 258 12.71 -3.14 0.80
CA ALA A 258 12.90 -1.89 1.53
C ALA A 258 11.58 -1.13 1.70
N MET A 259 10.76 -1.05 0.65
CA MET A 259 9.43 -0.44 0.71
C MET A 259 8.51 -1.17 1.71
N ALA A 260 8.48 -2.50 1.67
CA ALA A 260 7.68 -3.28 2.58
C ALA A 260 8.15 -3.12 4.05
N VAL A 261 9.46 -3.14 4.31
CA VAL A 261 10.00 -2.88 5.66
C VAL A 261 9.60 -1.50 6.14
N ALA A 262 9.81 -0.45 5.32
CA ALA A 262 9.47 0.92 5.68
C ALA A 262 7.98 1.08 6.04
N GLY A 263 7.10 0.47 5.25
CA GLY A 263 5.66 0.45 5.52
C GLY A 263 5.33 -0.25 6.83
N LEU A 264 5.81 -1.49 7.00
CA LEU A 264 5.45 -2.35 8.13
C LEU A 264 6.08 -1.94 9.47
N THR A 265 7.22 -1.23 9.47
CA THR A 265 7.85 -0.73 10.70
C THR A 265 7.46 0.72 10.99
N GLY A 266 7.55 1.60 10.00
CA GLY A 266 7.28 3.03 10.16
C GLY A 266 5.80 3.40 10.08
N GLY A 267 4.98 2.58 9.42
CA GLY A 267 3.59 2.89 9.11
C GLY A 267 2.53 2.11 9.89
N TRP A 268 2.94 1.14 10.71
CA TRP A 268 1.99 0.21 11.34
C TRP A 268 1.10 0.85 12.40
N ASP A 269 1.62 1.77 13.18
CA ASP A 269 0.92 2.45 14.27
C ASP A 269 0.57 3.91 13.94
N GLY A 270 0.85 4.33 12.71
CA GLY A 270 0.57 5.68 12.22
C GLY A 270 1.44 6.03 11.01
N PRO A 271 1.13 7.11 10.27
CA PRO A 271 1.74 7.42 8.98
C PRO A 271 3.17 7.98 9.11
N ALA A 272 4.16 7.13 9.36
CA ALA A 272 5.56 7.52 9.52
C ALA A 272 6.54 6.82 8.57
N ALA A 273 6.07 5.99 7.62
CA ALA A 273 6.94 5.26 6.69
C ALA A 273 7.80 6.20 5.80
N SER A 274 7.32 7.39 5.48
CA SER A 274 8.08 8.42 4.74
C SER A 274 9.37 8.88 5.43
N ARG A 275 9.54 8.61 6.73
CA ARG A 275 10.77 8.89 7.49
C ARG A 275 11.86 7.85 7.28
N TRP A 276 11.56 6.75 6.57
CA TRP A 276 12.58 5.76 6.23
C TRP A 276 13.64 6.38 5.32
N SER A 277 14.90 6.22 5.66
CA SER A 277 16.02 6.88 4.99
C SER A 277 17.03 5.92 4.36
N THR A 278 16.76 4.62 4.42
CA THR A 278 17.72 3.57 4.05
C THR A 278 17.25 2.86 2.77
N TRP A 279 17.52 3.49 1.63
CA TRP A 279 17.06 3.06 0.31
C TRP A 279 18.15 2.50 -0.59
N ASP A 280 19.40 2.53 -0.15
CA ASP A 280 20.51 2.02 -0.94
C ASP A 280 20.34 0.49 -1.10
N VAL A 281 20.34 0.04 -2.35
CA VAL A 281 20.15 -1.37 -2.72
C VAL A 281 21.43 -1.97 -3.33
N ARG A 282 22.50 -1.19 -3.38
CA ARG A 282 23.79 -1.59 -3.94
C ARG A 282 24.91 -1.35 -2.96
N GLY A 283 25.75 -2.35 -2.77
CA GLY A 283 26.95 -2.28 -1.95
C GLY A 283 27.54 -3.66 -1.70
N PRO A 284 28.83 -3.75 -1.39
CA PRO A 284 29.53 -5.02 -1.16
C PRO A 284 29.24 -5.63 0.21
N GLY A 285 28.55 -4.90 1.09
CA GLY A 285 28.31 -5.32 2.46
C GLY A 285 27.15 -6.31 2.61
N LEU A 286 26.36 -6.14 3.65
CA LEU A 286 25.26 -7.06 3.95
C LEU A 286 24.00 -6.73 3.14
N VAL A 287 23.48 -7.70 2.42
CA VAL A 287 22.26 -7.55 1.63
C VAL A 287 21.19 -8.53 2.11
N ARG A 288 19.94 -8.08 2.07
CA ARG A 288 18.79 -8.96 2.30
C ARG A 288 18.78 -10.06 1.24
N ALA A 289 18.57 -11.30 1.67
CA ALA A 289 18.42 -12.40 0.73
C ALA A 289 17.12 -12.22 -0.09
N PRO A 290 17.18 -12.34 -1.43
CA PRO A 290 16.08 -11.95 -2.31
C PRO A 290 14.83 -12.83 -2.16
N GLU A 291 14.97 -14.03 -1.61
CA GLU A 291 13.87 -14.98 -1.43
C GLU A 291 12.92 -14.67 -0.26
N TRP A 292 13.18 -13.63 0.53
CA TRP A 292 12.38 -13.31 1.71
C TRP A 292 11.62 -12.01 1.54
N MET A 293 10.34 -12.02 1.91
CA MET A 293 9.50 -10.82 1.94
C MET A 293 8.87 -10.66 3.34
N PRO A 294 8.87 -9.46 3.93
CA PRO A 294 8.25 -9.24 5.22
C PRO A 294 6.73 -9.19 5.10
N LEU A 295 6.08 -9.78 6.10
CA LEU A 295 4.63 -9.71 6.32
C LEU A 295 4.38 -9.40 7.80
N ARG A 296 3.45 -8.49 8.07
CA ARG A 296 2.93 -8.22 9.40
C ARG A 296 1.41 -8.43 9.42
N ALA A 297 0.94 -9.29 10.32
CA ALA A 297 -0.48 -9.54 10.54
C ALA A 297 -0.75 -9.60 12.04
N ALA A 298 -1.63 -8.75 12.53
CA ALA A 298 -1.88 -8.55 13.96
C ALA A 298 -0.56 -8.22 14.72
N ASP A 299 -0.20 -9.04 15.69
CA ASP A 299 1.03 -8.94 16.49
C ASP A 299 2.22 -9.72 15.91
N ARG A 300 2.03 -10.37 14.75
CA ARG A 300 3.02 -11.26 14.16
C ARG A 300 3.75 -10.58 13.02
N ILE A 301 5.06 -10.63 13.10
CA ILE A 301 5.98 -10.20 12.04
C ILE A 301 6.74 -11.43 11.58
N VAL A 302 6.74 -11.68 10.29
CA VAL A 302 7.47 -12.79 9.69
C VAL A 302 8.23 -12.34 8.45
N LEU A 303 9.33 -13.00 8.14
CA LEU A 303 9.87 -13.08 6.79
C LEU A 303 9.34 -14.37 6.17
N ALA A 304 8.67 -14.27 5.05
CA ALA A 304 8.12 -15.39 4.32
C ALA A 304 8.85 -15.55 2.99
N LYS A 305 9.21 -16.79 2.67
CA LYS A 305 9.73 -17.21 1.37
C LYS A 305 8.63 -17.91 0.57
N SER A 306 7.74 -18.61 1.30
CA SER A 306 6.54 -19.27 0.82
C SER A 306 5.58 -19.40 1.99
N ILE A 307 4.38 -19.92 1.74
CA ILE A 307 3.39 -20.19 2.80
C ILE A 307 3.92 -21.14 3.88
N ASP A 308 4.81 -22.07 3.51
CA ASP A 308 5.37 -23.10 4.40
C ASP A 308 6.76 -22.73 4.96
N SER A 309 7.36 -21.64 4.48
CA SER A 309 8.72 -21.23 4.85
C SER A 309 8.72 -19.82 5.41
N VAL A 310 8.59 -19.72 6.74
CA VAL A 310 8.48 -18.45 7.46
C VAL A 310 9.43 -18.39 8.65
N TYR A 311 10.00 -17.19 8.89
CA TYR A 311 10.76 -16.86 10.09
C TYR A 311 10.05 -15.77 10.87
N ARG A 312 9.77 -16.02 12.14
CA ARG A 312 9.18 -15.02 13.05
C ARG A 312 10.24 -14.04 13.52
N LEU A 313 9.92 -12.75 13.43
CA LEU A 313 10.78 -11.65 13.90
C LEU A 313 10.07 -10.82 14.97
N SER A 314 10.86 -10.08 15.73
CA SER A 314 10.40 -8.89 16.46
C SER A 314 10.40 -7.67 15.53
N GLU A 315 9.83 -6.57 15.97
CA GLU A 315 9.88 -5.31 15.23
C GLU A 315 11.31 -4.79 15.05
N GLN A 316 12.13 -4.93 16.10
CA GLN A 316 13.56 -4.62 16.02
C GLN A 316 14.29 -5.56 15.06
N GLY A 317 13.92 -6.85 15.04
CA GLY A 317 14.45 -7.82 14.08
C GLY A 317 14.12 -7.46 12.63
N LEU A 318 12.88 -7.04 12.35
CA LEU A 318 12.49 -6.57 11.02
C LEU A 318 13.25 -5.29 10.64
N THR A 319 13.41 -4.36 11.57
CA THR A 319 14.17 -3.13 11.35
C THR A 319 15.63 -3.46 11.03
N LEU A 320 16.28 -4.32 11.83
CA LEU A 320 17.66 -4.77 11.60
C LEU A 320 17.83 -5.43 10.23
N TRP A 321 16.90 -6.33 9.86
CA TRP A 321 16.90 -6.95 8.54
C TRP A 321 16.75 -5.91 7.43
N GLY A 322 15.88 -4.92 7.61
CA GLY A 322 15.69 -3.81 6.67
C GLY A 322 16.94 -2.95 6.46
N LEU A 323 17.81 -2.84 7.48
CA LEU A 323 19.07 -2.11 7.40
C LEU A 323 20.16 -2.85 6.62
N CYS A 324 19.98 -4.13 6.28
CA CYS A 324 20.91 -4.90 5.44
C CYS A 324 20.69 -4.56 3.97
N ASP A 325 21.14 -3.41 3.52
CA ASP A 325 20.89 -2.79 2.23
C ASP A 325 22.15 -2.66 1.34
N GLY A 326 23.21 -3.41 1.65
CA GLY A 326 24.50 -3.37 0.96
C GLY A 326 25.60 -2.68 1.74
N ARG A 327 25.29 -2.12 2.91
CA ARG A 327 26.28 -1.47 3.79
C ARG A 327 27.10 -2.49 4.55
N GLU A 328 28.28 -2.06 4.99
CA GLU A 328 29.16 -2.89 5.82
C GLU A 328 28.49 -3.26 7.15
N HIS A 329 28.88 -4.43 7.67
CA HIS A 329 28.37 -4.99 8.93
C HIS A 329 28.40 -3.96 10.09
N SER A 330 29.54 -3.30 10.30
CA SER A 330 29.71 -2.30 11.37
C SER A 330 28.72 -1.12 11.23
N VAL A 331 28.48 -0.66 10.01
CA VAL A 331 27.54 0.45 9.73
C VAL A 331 26.11 0.05 10.04
N VAL A 332 25.70 -1.19 9.70
CA VAL A 332 24.37 -1.73 10.03
C VAL A 332 24.19 -1.81 11.55
N VAL A 333 25.21 -2.32 12.26
CA VAL A 333 25.19 -2.41 13.73
C VAL A 333 25.11 -1.02 14.37
N ASP A 334 25.94 -0.07 13.93
CA ASP A 334 25.95 1.31 14.46
C ASP A 334 24.59 2.00 14.27
N ASP A 335 23.98 1.82 13.11
CA ASP A 335 22.66 2.38 12.82
C ASP A 335 21.57 1.78 13.71
N MET A 336 21.58 0.47 13.89
CA MET A 336 20.61 -0.19 14.74
C MET A 336 20.77 0.23 16.21
N VAL A 337 21.99 0.24 16.74
CA VAL A 337 22.31 0.69 18.10
C VAL A 337 21.84 2.12 18.34
N ARG A 338 22.08 3.03 17.36
CA ARG A 338 21.60 4.42 17.42
C ARG A 338 20.08 4.50 17.48
N ARG A 339 19.36 3.67 16.71
CA ARG A 339 17.89 3.61 16.72
C ARG A 339 17.32 3.07 18.03
N LEU A 340 18.03 2.13 18.65
CA LEU A 340 17.66 1.58 19.96
C LEU A 340 17.96 2.56 21.11
N GLY A 341 18.85 3.51 20.91
CA GLY A 341 19.22 4.51 21.93
C GLY A 341 20.06 3.94 23.10
N ASP A 342 20.54 2.71 22.99
CA ASP A 342 21.32 2.04 24.04
C ASP A 342 22.59 1.40 23.46
N PRO A 343 23.78 2.00 23.68
CA PRO A 343 25.04 1.44 23.23
C PRO A 343 25.38 0.06 23.83
N GLY A 344 24.84 -0.27 24.97
CA GLY A 344 25.03 -1.58 25.64
C GLY A 344 24.44 -2.74 24.85
N LEU A 345 23.51 -2.49 23.93
CA LEU A 345 22.87 -3.51 23.09
C LEU A 345 23.71 -3.93 21.86
N ARG A 346 24.90 -3.30 21.63
CA ARG A 346 25.76 -3.66 20.49
C ARG A 346 26.03 -5.16 20.36
N PRO A 347 26.46 -5.90 21.43
CA PRO A 347 26.75 -7.34 21.32
C PRO A 347 25.49 -8.14 20.93
N ASP A 348 24.32 -7.71 21.36
CA ASP A 348 23.07 -8.37 21.02
C ASP A 348 22.72 -8.14 19.53
N VAL A 349 22.87 -6.92 19.04
CA VAL A 349 22.64 -6.60 17.62
C VAL A 349 23.60 -7.39 16.73
N GLU A 350 24.89 -7.47 17.06
CA GLU A 350 25.88 -8.26 16.33
C GLU A 350 25.49 -9.75 16.30
N ARG A 351 25.14 -10.33 17.44
CA ARG A 351 24.70 -11.72 17.55
C ARG A 351 23.44 -12.00 16.70
N TYR A 352 22.48 -11.08 16.66
CA TYR A 352 21.28 -11.23 15.84
C TYR A 352 21.62 -11.15 14.34
N LEU A 353 22.54 -10.28 13.94
CA LEU A 353 22.99 -10.14 12.56
C LEU A 353 23.75 -11.38 12.10
N ASP A 354 24.64 -11.92 12.92
CA ASP A 354 25.32 -13.20 12.66
C ASP A 354 24.32 -14.35 12.50
N ARG A 355 23.27 -14.36 13.31
CA ARG A 355 22.21 -15.35 13.16
C ARG A 355 21.46 -15.21 11.84
N PHE A 356 21.19 -13.97 11.37
CA PHE A 356 20.59 -13.76 10.06
C PHE A 356 21.47 -14.30 8.93
N LEU A 357 22.77 -14.11 8.99
CA LEU A 357 23.73 -14.70 8.07
C LEU A 357 23.70 -16.23 8.09
N GLN A 358 23.76 -16.84 9.29
CA GLN A 358 23.70 -18.29 9.44
C GLN A 358 22.39 -18.90 8.92
N MET A 359 21.28 -18.19 9.06
CA MET A 359 19.96 -18.63 8.59
C MET A 359 19.70 -18.32 7.11
N GLY A 360 20.62 -17.65 6.42
CA GLY A 360 20.44 -17.24 5.03
C GLY A 360 19.37 -16.19 4.82
N LEU A 361 19.02 -15.42 5.85
CA LEU A 361 18.09 -14.27 5.72
C LEU A 361 18.80 -13.03 5.17
N VAL A 362 20.12 -12.99 5.34
CA VAL A 362 21.04 -11.96 4.87
C VAL A 362 22.23 -12.64 4.22
N ARG A 363 22.82 -12.04 3.22
CA ARG A 363 24.02 -12.51 2.52
C ARG A 363 25.09 -11.43 2.50
N ALA A 364 26.37 -11.82 2.35
CA ALA A 364 27.40 -10.87 1.92
C ALA A 364 27.10 -10.45 0.48
N GLY A 365 27.10 -9.16 0.21
CA GLY A 365 26.97 -8.64 -1.14
C GLY A 365 28.13 -9.11 -2.01
N ALA A 366 27.87 -9.39 -3.28
CA ALA A 366 28.96 -9.59 -4.24
C ALA A 366 29.65 -8.23 -4.41
N GLY A 367 30.93 -8.14 -4.06
CA GLY A 367 31.77 -7.02 -4.49
C GLY A 367 31.77 -7.00 -6.02
N ASP A 368 31.58 -5.81 -6.61
CA ASP A 368 31.67 -5.59 -8.06
C ASP A 368 33.03 -6.01 -8.61
#